data_562f25f3f89d37f093fdac4c19cd5f52
#
_entry.id   562f25f3f89d37f093fdac4c19cd5f52
#
_cell.length_a   1.000
_cell.length_b   1.000
_cell.length_c   1.000
_cell.angle_alpha   90.00
_cell.angle_beta   90.00
_cell.angle_gamma   90.00
#
_symmetry.space_group_name_H-M   'P 1'
#
loop_
_entity.id
_entity.type
_entity.pdbx_description
1 polymer ?
#
loop_
_entity_poly.entity_id
_entity_poly.type
_entity_poly.pdbx_seq_one_letter_code
_entity_poly.pdbx_strand_id
1 'polypeptide(L)'
;MKLRFLFAFLALTLLPATLPAQTAETSGKPFVVEYYYKAKWGYADEFLQLFKKNHYPLLKKQVEMGRMLKVWMDQPRYHTTEDGRWDYRVTIVFKNSTVANEPFDEDAIKKQLWPDQATYLKEEQRRFELLLSHWDLPVRTMDLEGK
;
A
#
# COMPACT_ATOMS: atom_id res chain seq x y z
N MET A 1 -5.06 -59.58 53.39
CA MET A 1 -4.02 -58.61 52.90
C MET A 1 -4.63 -57.72 51.79
N LYS A 2 -5.01 -56.45 52.11
CA LYS A 2 -5.68 -55.55 51.16
C LYS A 2 -4.66 -54.56 50.71
N LEU A 3 -4.27 -54.64 49.42
CA LEU A 3 -3.33 -53.72 48.75
C LEU A 3 -4.08 -52.47 48.33
N ARG A 4 -3.75 -51.30 48.92
CA ARG A 4 -4.30 -50.01 48.57
C ARG A 4 -3.39 -49.38 47.53
N PHE A 5 -3.87 -49.20 46.24
CA PHE A 5 -3.22 -48.41 45.21
C PHE A 5 -3.54 -46.94 45.46
N LEU A 6 -2.47 -46.17 45.68
CA LEU A 6 -2.53 -44.72 45.80
C LEU A 6 -2.34 -44.14 44.39
N PHE A 7 -3.39 -43.57 43.78
CA PHE A 7 -3.27 -42.82 42.52
C PHE A 7 -2.85 -41.38 42.84
N ALA A 8 -1.62 -41.04 42.50
CA ALA A 8 -1.17 -39.64 42.53
C ALA A 8 -1.65 -38.93 41.28
N PHE A 9 -2.60 -37.99 41.44
CA PHE A 9 -3.03 -37.09 40.38
C PHE A 9 -1.98 -35.98 40.23
N LEU A 10 -1.21 -36.02 39.12
CA LEU A 10 -0.30 -34.95 38.73
C LEU A 10 -1.14 -33.84 38.01
N ALA A 11 -1.48 -32.78 38.72
CA ALA A 11 -2.15 -31.60 38.13
C ALA A 11 -1.16 -30.80 37.33
N LEU A 12 -1.22 -30.93 35.99
CA LEU A 12 -0.44 -30.12 35.05
C LEU A 12 -1.11 -28.75 34.95
N THR A 13 -0.55 -27.72 35.62
CA THR A 13 -1.01 -26.35 35.54
C THR A 13 -0.53 -25.74 34.20
N LEU A 14 -1.45 -25.60 33.22
CA LEU A 14 -1.24 -24.82 32.01
C LEU A 14 -1.17 -23.33 32.39
N LEU A 15 0.03 -22.76 32.41
CA LEU A 15 0.23 -21.33 32.47
C LEU A 15 -0.17 -20.72 31.11
N PRO A 16 -1.07 -19.75 31.05
CA PRO A 16 -1.38 -19.05 29.79
C PRO A 16 -0.12 -18.28 29.36
N ALA A 17 0.47 -18.67 28.22
CA ALA A 17 1.49 -17.88 27.57
C ALA A 17 0.83 -16.60 27.03
N THR A 18 1.03 -15.47 27.71
CA THR A 18 0.70 -14.16 27.19
C THR A 18 1.66 -13.85 26.05
N LEU A 19 1.22 -14.09 24.79
CA LEU A 19 1.91 -13.58 23.62
C LEU A 19 1.95 -12.05 23.76
N PRO A 20 3.12 -11.38 23.59
CA PRO A 20 3.16 -9.93 23.54
C PRO A 20 2.29 -9.50 22.37
N ALA A 21 1.21 -8.76 22.66
CA ALA A 21 0.45 -8.10 21.64
C ALA A 21 1.42 -7.24 20.83
N GLN A 22 1.54 -7.50 19.52
CA GLN A 22 2.24 -6.59 18.62
C GLN A 22 1.60 -5.21 18.83
N THR A 23 2.35 -4.30 19.45
CA THR A 23 1.93 -2.92 19.63
C THR A 23 1.60 -2.38 18.25
N ALA A 24 0.32 -2.08 18.02
CA ALA A 24 -0.12 -1.39 16.83
C ALA A 24 0.78 -0.16 16.64
N GLU A 25 1.53 -0.12 15.55
CA GLU A 25 2.39 1.01 15.24
C GLU A 25 1.56 2.28 15.35
N THR A 26 2.01 3.15 16.19
CA THR A 26 1.34 4.36 16.67
C THR A 26 0.63 5.12 15.55
N SER A 27 -0.65 5.33 15.69
CA SER A 27 -1.58 6.03 14.80
C SER A 27 -1.24 7.50 14.47
N GLY A 28 -0.03 7.96 14.80
CA GLY A 28 0.40 9.35 14.64
C GLY A 28 1.57 9.60 13.69
N LYS A 29 2.32 8.57 13.29
CA LYS A 29 3.47 8.76 12.38
C LYS A 29 3.06 8.64 10.91
N PRO A 30 3.69 9.41 10.00
CA PRO A 30 3.48 9.26 8.56
C PRO A 30 3.73 7.81 8.13
N PHE A 31 2.87 7.32 7.23
CA PHE A 31 2.97 5.98 6.67
C PHE A 31 3.28 6.09 5.18
N VAL A 32 4.35 5.45 4.72
CA VAL A 32 4.86 5.59 3.36
C VAL A 32 4.62 4.31 2.58
N VAL A 33 4.06 4.45 1.38
CA VAL A 33 3.88 3.35 0.43
C VAL A 33 4.49 3.74 -0.90
N GLU A 34 5.23 2.84 -1.49
CA GLU A 34 5.77 2.95 -2.84
C GLU A 34 4.99 2.03 -3.77
N TYR A 35 4.46 2.59 -4.86
CA TYR A 35 3.65 1.94 -5.88
C TYR A 35 4.48 1.83 -7.15
N TYR A 36 4.82 0.62 -7.55
CA TYR A 36 5.66 0.34 -8.71
C TYR A 36 4.82 -0.09 -9.91
N TYR A 37 5.16 0.43 -11.06
CA TYR A 37 4.48 0.16 -12.32
C TYR A 37 5.48 -0.30 -13.36
N LYS A 38 5.27 -1.51 -13.89
CA LYS A 38 6.02 -2.08 -15.02
C LYS A 38 5.08 -2.14 -16.22
N ALA A 39 5.28 -1.26 -17.18
CA ALA A 39 4.49 -1.22 -18.39
C ALA A 39 4.97 -2.25 -19.43
N LYS A 40 4.11 -2.64 -20.34
CA LYS A 40 4.48 -3.36 -21.55
C LYS A 40 5.45 -2.52 -22.37
N TRP A 41 6.37 -3.16 -23.07
CA TRP A 41 7.34 -2.48 -23.91
C TRP A 41 6.64 -1.57 -24.94
N GLY A 42 7.08 -0.30 -25.01
CA GLY A 42 6.53 0.71 -25.89
C GLY A 42 5.28 1.43 -25.36
N TYR A 43 4.77 1.06 -24.18
CA TYR A 43 3.51 1.63 -23.63
C TYR A 43 3.69 2.47 -22.36
N ALA A 44 4.92 2.70 -21.91
CA ALA A 44 5.19 3.46 -20.70
C ALA A 44 4.65 4.91 -20.79
N ASP A 45 4.84 5.58 -21.93
CA ASP A 45 4.37 6.96 -22.13
C ASP A 45 2.84 7.04 -22.16
N GLU A 46 2.15 6.09 -22.82
CA GLU A 46 0.69 6.04 -22.83
C GLU A 46 0.15 5.81 -21.38
N PHE A 47 0.77 4.91 -20.64
CA PHE A 47 0.45 4.71 -19.23
C PHE A 47 0.60 6.00 -18.43
N LEU A 48 1.72 6.72 -18.57
CA LEU A 48 1.97 7.97 -17.86
C LEU A 48 0.94 9.05 -18.19
N GLN A 49 0.54 9.16 -19.46
CA GLN A 49 -0.49 10.12 -19.89
C GLN A 49 -1.84 9.81 -19.22
N LEU A 50 -2.27 8.55 -19.23
CA LEU A 50 -3.51 8.12 -18.57
C LEU A 50 -3.43 8.26 -17.05
N PHE A 51 -2.30 7.94 -16.44
CA PHE A 51 -2.07 8.16 -15.02
C PHE A 51 -2.24 9.64 -14.64
N LYS A 52 -1.60 10.55 -15.38
CA LYS A 52 -1.70 12.00 -15.15
C LYS A 52 -3.11 12.52 -15.36
N LYS A 53 -3.84 11.97 -16.32
CA LYS A 53 -5.21 12.39 -16.66
C LYS A 53 -6.23 11.88 -15.65
N ASN A 54 -6.16 10.60 -15.31
CA ASN A 54 -7.27 9.89 -14.66
C ASN A 54 -6.98 9.44 -13.23
N HIS A 55 -5.71 9.38 -12.81
CA HIS A 55 -5.36 8.90 -11.46
C HIS A 55 -4.76 10.00 -10.58
N TYR A 56 -3.80 10.75 -11.10
CA TYR A 56 -3.13 11.80 -10.33
C TYR A 56 -4.08 12.88 -9.77
N PRO A 57 -5.14 13.34 -10.47
CA PRO A 57 -6.06 14.30 -9.90
C PRO A 57 -6.77 13.81 -8.64
N LEU A 58 -7.08 12.50 -8.56
CA LEU A 58 -7.66 11.88 -7.38
C LEU A 58 -6.66 11.90 -6.20
N LEU A 59 -5.39 11.58 -6.45
CA LEU A 59 -4.34 11.65 -5.43
C LEU A 59 -4.17 13.10 -4.92
N LYS A 60 -4.22 14.09 -5.81
CA LYS A 60 -4.21 15.52 -5.42
C LYS A 60 -5.36 15.87 -4.49
N LYS A 61 -6.57 15.39 -4.77
CA LYS A 61 -7.72 15.59 -3.90
C LYS A 61 -7.50 15.00 -2.51
N GLN A 62 -6.91 13.83 -2.41
CA GLN A 62 -6.59 13.23 -1.11
C GLN A 62 -5.50 14.02 -0.36
N VAL A 63 -4.56 14.65 -1.07
CA VAL A 63 -3.60 15.61 -0.46
C VAL A 63 -4.33 16.86 0.05
N GLU A 64 -5.21 17.47 -0.75
CA GLU A 64 -6.02 18.63 -0.35
C GLU A 64 -6.89 18.34 0.88
N MET A 65 -7.37 17.10 1.01
CA MET A 65 -8.16 16.63 2.15
C MET A 65 -7.31 16.28 3.40
N GLY A 66 -5.98 16.34 3.29
CA GLY A 66 -5.06 16.01 4.39
C GLY A 66 -4.97 14.52 4.73
N ARG A 67 -5.47 13.63 3.86
CA ARG A 67 -5.30 12.17 3.98
C ARG A 67 -3.89 11.75 3.59
N MET A 68 -3.37 12.36 2.53
CA MET A 68 -1.99 12.22 2.07
C MET A 68 -1.24 13.52 2.37
N LEU A 69 -0.01 13.42 2.84
CA LEU A 69 0.87 14.55 3.12
C LEU A 69 1.68 14.93 1.88
N LYS A 70 2.04 13.93 1.06
CA LYS A 70 2.86 14.14 -0.14
C LYS A 70 2.67 12.99 -1.12
N VAL A 71 2.73 13.32 -2.40
CA VAL A 71 2.76 12.37 -3.52
C VAL A 71 3.78 12.85 -4.54
N TRP A 72 4.61 11.93 -5.04
CA TRP A 72 5.49 12.21 -6.17
C TRP A 72 5.72 10.94 -6.98
N MET A 73 6.26 11.11 -8.17
CA MET A 73 6.59 10.01 -9.07
C MET A 73 8.06 10.10 -9.46
N ASP A 74 8.74 8.96 -9.47
CA ASP A 74 10.09 8.78 -9.97
C ASP A 74 10.06 7.90 -11.22
N GLN A 75 11.05 8.12 -12.08
CA GLN A 75 11.35 7.28 -13.24
C GLN A 75 12.84 6.90 -13.18
N PRO A 76 13.22 5.64 -13.47
CA PRO A 76 14.61 5.26 -13.54
C PRO A 76 15.35 6.09 -14.60
N ARG A 77 16.53 6.59 -14.24
CA ARG A 77 17.38 7.30 -15.19
C ARG A 77 18.08 6.35 -16.17
N TYR A 78 18.35 5.12 -15.70
CA TYR A 78 18.99 4.07 -16.47
C TYR A 78 18.11 2.83 -16.45
N HIS A 79 18.23 2.02 -17.51
CA HIS A 79 17.54 0.72 -17.56
C HIS A 79 18.30 -0.33 -16.75
N THR A 80 17.57 -1.32 -16.30
CA THR A 80 18.08 -2.49 -15.58
C THR A 80 17.66 -3.77 -16.32
N THR A 81 17.93 -4.93 -15.72
CA THR A 81 17.46 -6.23 -16.25
C THR A 81 15.92 -6.27 -16.31
N GLU A 82 15.38 -7.09 -17.20
CA GLU A 82 13.93 -7.22 -17.36
C GLU A 82 13.25 -7.63 -16.06
N ASP A 83 13.86 -8.51 -15.26
CA ASP A 83 13.29 -8.98 -14.00
C ASP A 83 13.22 -7.87 -12.93
N GLY A 84 14.22 -6.99 -12.90
CA GLY A 84 14.25 -5.86 -11.96
C GLY A 84 13.65 -4.56 -12.49
N ARG A 85 13.14 -4.54 -13.74
CA ARG A 85 12.63 -3.33 -14.40
C ARG A 85 11.32 -2.87 -13.80
N TRP A 86 11.24 -1.59 -13.55
CA TRP A 86 10.01 -0.81 -13.39
C TRP A 86 10.14 0.48 -14.20
N ASP A 87 9.03 1.05 -14.64
CA ASP A 87 9.02 2.26 -15.46
C ASP A 87 8.69 3.49 -14.62
N TYR A 88 7.78 3.35 -13.65
CA TYR A 88 7.41 4.42 -12.74
C TYR A 88 7.26 3.89 -11.31
N ARG A 89 7.63 4.76 -10.35
CA ARG A 89 7.37 4.56 -8.94
C ARG A 89 6.65 5.78 -8.39
N VAL A 90 5.48 5.60 -7.83
CA VAL A 90 4.75 6.64 -7.10
C VAL A 90 4.97 6.41 -5.62
N THR A 91 5.45 7.44 -4.92
CA THR A 91 5.56 7.39 -3.47
C THR A 91 4.46 8.25 -2.87
N ILE A 92 3.70 7.67 -1.97
CA ILE A 92 2.63 8.33 -1.21
C ILE A 92 2.99 8.32 0.27
N VAL A 93 2.97 9.50 0.88
CA VAL A 93 3.09 9.65 2.32
C VAL A 93 1.70 9.92 2.88
N PHE A 94 1.11 8.93 3.51
CA PHE A 94 -0.17 9.07 4.21
C PHE A 94 0.03 9.73 5.57
N LYS A 95 -1.02 10.37 6.08
CA LYS A 95 -1.03 10.98 7.41
C LYS A 95 -0.60 9.98 8.50
N ASN A 96 -1.08 8.75 8.40
CA ASN A 96 -0.70 7.61 9.26
C ASN A 96 -1.17 6.29 8.64
N SER A 97 -0.84 5.16 9.26
CA SER A 97 -1.23 3.83 8.80
C SER A 97 -2.74 3.58 8.85
N THR A 98 -3.46 4.17 9.80
CA THR A 98 -4.93 4.05 9.88
C THR A 98 -5.56 4.65 8.63
N VAL A 99 -5.18 5.90 8.27
CA VAL A 99 -5.69 6.58 7.07
C VAL A 99 -5.34 5.85 5.79
N ALA A 100 -4.15 5.21 5.73
CA ALA A 100 -3.73 4.44 4.56
C ALA A 100 -4.57 3.16 4.35
N ASN A 101 -5.01 2.53 5.45
CA ASN A 101 -5.66 1.22 5.40
C ASN A 101 -7.19 1.29 5.59
N GLU A 102 -7.76 2.43 5.98
CA GLU A 102 -9.21 2.56 6.10
C GLU A 102 -9.88 2.67 4.73
N PRO A 103 -11.07 2.08 4.56
CA PRO A 103 -11.86 2.28 3.36
C PRO A 103 -12.13 3.77 3.12
N PHE A 104 -11.95 4.21 1.89
CA PHE A 104 -12.22 5.59 1.48
C PHE A 104 -13.11 5.60 0.24
N ASP A 105 -14.30 6.20 0.36
CA ASP A 105 -15.20 6.33 -0.78
C ASP A 105 -14.74 7.48 -1.70
N GLU A 106 -14.26 7.09 -2.87
CA GLU A 106 -13.78 8.00 -3.90
C GLU A 106 -14.84 8.33 -4.95
N ASP A 107 -15.99 7.68 -4.95
CA ASP A 107 -16.96 7.74 -6.04
C ASP A 107 -17.51 9.14 -6.28
N ALA A 108 -17.81 9.88 -5.23
CA ALA A 108 -18.27 11.26 -5.34
C ALA A 108 -17.21 12.17 -5.98
N ILE A 109 -15.95 11.97 -5.59
CA ILE A 109 -14.81 12.73 -6.12
C ILE A 109 -14.58 12.37 -7.60
N LYS A 110 -14.60 11.08 -7.94
CA LYS A 110 -14.45 10.59 -9.32
C LYS A 110 -15.52 11.16 -10.24
N LYS A 111 -16.78 11.17 -9.82
CA LYS A 111 -17.89 11.76 -10.58
C LYS A 111 -17.73 13.28 -10.79
N GLN A 112 -17.18 13.97 -9.80
CA GLN A 112 -16.90 15.40 -9.91
C GLN A 112 -15.72 15.69 -10.85
N LEU A 113 -14.63 14.90 -10.76
CA LEU A 113 -13.43 15.10 -11.57
C LEU A 113 -13.66 14.70 -13.03
N TRP A 114 -14.45 13.67 -13.28
CA TRP A 114 -14.72 13.10 -14.61
C TRP A 114 -16.22 12.91 -14.81
N PRO A 115 -16.97 13.95 -15.21
CA PRO A 115 -18.42 13.84 -15.45
C PRO A 115 -18.77 12.78 -16.49
N ASP A 116 -17.95 12.61 -17.54
CA ASP A 116 -18.07 11.50 -18.49
C ASP A 116 -17.46 10.22 -17.89
N GLN A 117 -18.26 9.54 -17.07
CA GLN A 117 -17.86 8.31 -16.41
C GLN A 117 -17.56 7.17 -17.40
N ALA A 118 -18.22 7.12 -18.54
CA ALA A 118 -18.00 6.07 -19.54
C ALA A 118 -16.58 6.16 -20.13
N THR A 119 -16.17 7.36 -20.54
CA THR A 119 -14.80 7.59 -21.00
C THR A 119 -13.79 7.36 -19.91
N TYR A 120 -14.03 7.85 -18.69
CA TYR A 120 -13.16 7.65 -17.54
C TYR A 120 -12.89 6.17 -17.26
N LEU A 121 -13.94 5.35 -17.15
CA LEU A 121 -13.81 3.92 -16.86
C LEU A 121 -13.07 3.16 -17.96
N LYS A 122 -13.32 3.50 -19.23
CA LYS A 122 -12.62 2.91 -20.37
C LYS A 122 -11.12 3.24 -20.33
N GLU A 123 -10.78 4.47 -20.03
CA GLU A 123 -9.38 4.91 -19.94
C GLU A 123 -8.67 4.31 -18.71
N GLU A 124 -9.33 4.19 -17.57
CA GLU A 124 -8.79 3.50 -16.39
C GLU A 124 -8.54 2.01 -16.67
N GLN A 125 -9.49 1.33 -17.34
CA GLN A 125 -9.26 -0.05 -17.80
C GLN A 125 -8.04 -0.11 -18.72
N ARG A 126 -7.97 0.77 -19.71
CA ARG A 126 -6.82 0.85 -20.63
C ARG A 126 -5.51 1.05 -19.88
N ARG A 127 -5.46 1.93 -18.88
CA ARG A 127 -4.28 2.17 -18.06
C ARG A 127 -3.76 0.89 -17.40
N PHE A 128 -4.65 0.05 -16.86
CA PHE A 128 -4.27 -1.25 -16.30
C PHE A 128 -3.83 -2.27 -17.35
N GLU A 129 -4.48 -2.29 -18.52
CA GLU A 129 -4.11 -3.18 -19.63
C GLU A 129 -2.70 -2.93 -20.17
N LEU A 130 -2.16 -1.74 -19.97
CA LEU A 130 -0.80 -1.38 -20.38
C LEU A 130 0.28 -1.96 -19.45
N LEU A 131 -0.09 -2.46 -18.28
CA LEU A 131 0.85 -2.98 -17.29
C LEU A 131 1.17 -4.46 -17.52
N LEU A 132 2.42 -4.82 -17.29
CA LEU A 132 2.87 -6.20 -17.08
C LEU A 132 2.75 -6.60 -15.62
N SER A 133 3.07 -5.65 -14.71
CA SER A 133 2.94 -5.85 -13.27
C SER A 133 2.80 -4.51 -12.54
N HIS A 134 2.19 -4.59 -11.37
CA HIS A 134 2.03 -3.51 -10.43
C HIS A 134 2.11 -4.10 -9.03
N TRP A 135 2.85 -3.44 -8.13
CA TRP A 135 2.97 -3.88 -6.74
C TRP A 135 3.19 -2.70 -5.81
N ASP A 136 2.76 -2.88 -4.58
CA ASP A 136 2.77 -1.86 -3.54
C ASP A 136 3.64 -2.32 -2.38
N LEU A 137 4.56 -1.46 -1.94
CA LEU A 137 5.49 -1.74 -0.85
C LEU A 137 5.35 -0.68 0.24
N PRO A 138 4.78 -1.02 1.40
CA PRO A 138 4.96 -0.21 2.59
C PRO A 138 6.43 -0.15 2.97
N VAL A 139 6.96 1.07 3.12
CA VAL A 139 8.37 1.29 3.45
C VAL A 139 8.52 2.02 4.77
N ARG A 140 9.59 1.70 5.51
CA ARG A 140 9.97 2.37 6.75
C ARG A 140 11.37 2.93 6.63
N THR A 141 11.52 4.21 6.93
CA THR A 141 12.85 4.80 7.09
C THR A 141 13.50 4.24 8.34
N MET A 142 14.73 3.75 8.19
CA MET A 142 15.58 3.29 9.29
C MET A 142 16.58 4.39 9.65
N ASP A 143 16.70 4.70 10.92
CA ASP A 143 17.81 5.51 11.41
C ASP A 143 19.04 4.60 11.57
N LEU A 144 20.05 4.84 10.73
CA LEU A 144 21.30 4.06 10.76
C LEU A 144 22.28 4.56 11.82
N GLU A 145 22.06 5.75 12.38
CA GLU A 145 22.92 6.33 13.41
C GLU A 145 22.48 5.99 14.85
N GLY A 146 21.28 5.41 15.00
CA GLY A 146 20.80 4.87 16.28
C GLY A 146 20.54 5.94 17.36
N LYS A 147 19.99 7.11 16.98
CA LYS A 147 19.56 8.16 17.92
C LYS A 147 18.16 7.94 18.42
#